data_7fe0c476efba7a70fd7649ee21e71a9f
#
_entry.id   7fe0c476efba7a70fd7649ee21e71a9f
#
_cell.length_a   1.000
_cell.length_b   1.000
_cell.length_c   1.000
_cell.angle_alpha   90.00
_cell.angle_beta   90.00
_cell.angle_gamma   90.00
#
_symmetry.space_group_name_H-M   'P 1'
#
loop_
_entity.id
_entity.type
_entity.pdbx_description
1 polymer ?
#
loop_
_entity_poly.entity_id
_entity_poly.type
_entity_poly.pdbx_seq_one_letter_code
_entity_poly.pdbx_strand_id
1 'polypeptide(L)'
;MRLKNFNLTLGSQIFKACADESRLRILSLIVLNGEMCIADLEKILDFTQAKTSRHLIYLKNSGILNSRRYNHWVFYQTKDSVEDIIKQVFQFLRKDQQLLLDQQTYQTLFTNRELAVNKLQIQEWQKAK
;
A
#
# COMPACT_ATOMS: atom_id res chain seq x y z
N MET A 1 7.48 13.50 -9.98
CA MET A 1 6.21 13.88 -9.36
C MET A 1 5.67 15.18 -9.90
N ARG A 2 4.39 15.30 -10.00
CA ARG A 2 3.76 16.49 -10.52
C ARG A 2 3.12 17.29 -9.40
N LEU A 3 3.79 18.36 -8.98
CA LEU A 3 3.31 19.20 -7.89
C LEU A 3 2.30 20.25 -8.33
N LYS A 4 2.14 20.50 -9.63
CA LYS A 4 1.31 21.59 -10.11
C LYS A 4 -0.16 21.45 -9.71
N ASN A 5 -0.63 20.24 -9.45
CA ASN A 5 -2.00 20.01 -9.02
C ASN A 5 -2.11 19.81 -7.50
N PHE A 6 -1.02 19.95 -6.79
CA PHE A 6 -1.00 19.80 -5.35
C PHE A 6 -1.44 21.13 -4.71
N ASN A 7 -2.51 21.08 -3.94
CA ASN A 7 -3.08 22.25 -3.33
C ASN A 7 -3.41 21.98 -1.85
N LEU A 8 -3.95 23.00 -1.19
CA LEU A 8 -4.26 22.90 0.24
C LEU A 8 -5.24 21.77 0.54
N THR A 9 -6.26 21.60 -0.30
CA THR A 9 -7.27 20.57 -0.11
C THR A 9 -6.66 19.18 -0.21
N LEU A 10 -5.90 18.92 -1.26
CA LEU A 10 -5.23 17.63 -1.42
C LEU A 10 -4.21 17.37 -0.32
N GLY A 11 -3.42 18.40 0.03
CA GLY A 11 -2.45 18.29 1.11
C GLY A 11 -3.10 17.93 2.42
N SER A 12 -4.20 18.57 2.76
CA SER A 12 -4.95 18.29 3.98
C SER A 12 -5.47 16.85 3.99
N GLN A 13 -5.97 16.36 2.86
CA GLN A 13 -6.45 14.99 2.73
C GLN A 13 -5.33 13.98 2.94
N ILE A 14 -4.17 14.24 2.36
CA ILE A 14 -3.01 13.35 2.49
C ILE A 14 -2.55 13.30 3.94
N PHE A 15 -2.42 14.45 4.61
CA PHE A 15 -1.98 14.47 6.00
C PHE A 15 -2.98 13.78 6.91
N LYS A 16 -4.27 13.97 6.70
CA LYS A 16 -5.29 13.25 7.48
C LYS A 16 -5.17 11.74 7.29
N ALA A 17 -4.96 11.31 6.05
CA ALA A 17 -4.84 9.89 5.76
C ALA A 17 -3.60 9.29 6.42
N CYS A 18 -2.52 10.05 6.50
CA CYS A 18 -1.28 9.61 7.14
C CYS A 18 -1.31 9.72 8.66
N ALA A 19 -2.35 10.29 9.24
CA ALA A 19 -2.44 10.48 10.69
C ALA A 19 -3.08 9.28 11.41
N ASP A 20 -2.86 8.07 10.91
CA ASP A 20 -3.40 6.84 11.49
C ASP A 20 -2.37 5.73 11.31
N GLU A 21 -2.03 5.05 12.42
CA GLU A 21 -0.97 4.05 12.41
C GLU A 21 -1.29 2.87 11.49
N SER A 22 -2.54 2.41 11.48
CA SER A 22 -2.91 1.29 10.61
C SER A 22 -2.75 1.66 9.14
N ARG A 23 -3.15 2.87 8.77
CA ARG A 23 -2.99 3.34 7.39
C ARG A 23 -1.52 3.52 7.02
N LEU A 24 -0.69 4.02 7.95
CA LEU A 24 0.75 4.11 7.70
C LEU A 24 1.38 2.74 7.49
N ARG A 25 0.94 1.74 8.25
CA ARG A 25 1.45 0.37 8.08
C ARG A 25 1.09 -0.19 6.71
N ILE A 26 -0.15 0.02 6.26
CA ILE A 26 -0.58 -0.40 4.93
C ILE A 26 0.23 0.31 3.85
N LEU A 27 0.37 1.63 3.97
CA LEU A 27 1.11 2.42 3.00
C LEU A 27 2.57 2.02 2.92
N SER A 28 3.20 1.73 4.07
CA SER A 28 4.59 1.30 4.11
C SER A 28 4.80 0.05 3.27
N LEU A 29 3.92 -0.93 3.43
CA LEU A 29 4.02 -2.17 2.65
C LEU A 29 3.84 -1.92 1.15
N ILE A 30 2.92 -1.06 0.78
CA ILE A 30 2.70 -0.73 -0.63
C ILE A 30 3.90 0.01 -1.21
N VAL A 31 4.44 0.99 -0.48
CA VAL A 31 5.60 1.76 -0.95
C VAL A 31 6.82 0.86 -1.12
N LEU A 32 7.05 -0.05 -0.17
CA LEU A 32 8.23 -0.92 -0.22
C LEU A 32 8.12 -2.02 -1.28
N ASN A 33 6.91 -2.51 -1.52
CA ASN A 33 6.72 -3.72 -2.33
C ASN A 33 6.00 -3.46 -3.66
N GLY A 34 5.58 -2.24 -3.91
CA GLY A 34 4.91 -1.85 -5.14
C GLY A 34 3.39 -1.97 -5.02
N GLU A 35 2.81 -3.00 -5.62
CA GLU A 35 1.38 -3.24 -5.54
C GLU A 35 1.09 -4.35 -4.55
N MET A 36 -0.02 -4.19 -3.79
CA MET A 36 -0.43 -5.23 -2.84
C MET A 36 -1.95 -5.41 -2.87
N CYS A 37 -2.39 -6.64 -2.75
CA CYS A 37 -3.82 -6.95 -2.69
C CYS A 37 -4.29 -7.02 -1.24
N ILE A 38 -5.61 -6.91 -1.06
CA ILE A 38 -6.22 -6.92 0.27
C ILE A 38 -5.84 -8.19 1.05
N ALA A 39 -5.93 -9.36 0.41
CA ALA A 39 -5.67 -10.63 1.08
C ALA A 39 -4.28 -10.68 1.70
N ASP A 40 -3.29 -10.18 0.96
CA ASP A 40 -1.91 -10.18 1.46
C ASP A 40 -1.72 -9.20 2.61
N LEU A 41 -2.34 -8.02 2.50
CA LEU A 41 -2.27 -7.04 3.60
C LEU A 41 -2.90 -7.58 4.87
N GLU A 42 -4.06 -8.24 4.76
CA GLU A 42 -4.71 -8.85 5.91
C GLU A 42 -3.79 -9.87 6.60
N LYS A 43 -3.15 -10.71 5.79
CA LYS A 43 -2.32 -11.78 6.31
C LYS A 43 -1.06 -11.25 6.98
N ILE A 44 -0.42 -10.25 6.36
CA ILE A 44 0.81 -9.69 6.89
C ILE A 44 0.55 -8.90 8.17
N LEU A 45 -0.51 -8.09 8.17
CA LEU A 45 -0.79 -7.18 9.28
C LEU A 45 -1.66 -7.80 10.37
N ASP A 46 -2.23 -8.96 10.09
CA ASP A 46 -3.21 -9.61 10.99
C ASP A 46 -4.41 -8.70 11.23
N PHE A 47 -4.87 -8.05 10.18
CA PHE A 47 -6.08 -7.23 10.20
C PHE A 47 -7.26 -8.01 9.64
N THR A 48 -8.46 -7.70 10.12
CA THR A 48 -9.67 -8.26 9.52
C THR A 48 -9.87 -7.68 8.11
N GLN A 49 -10.66 -8.38 7.30
CA GLN A 49 -11.01 -7.89 5.97
C GLN A 49 -11.73 -6.54 6.05
N ALA A 50 -12.67 -6.41 6.97
CA ALA A 50 -13.42 -5.17 7.12
C ALA A 50 -12.51 -3.99 7.45
N LYS A 51 -11.57 -4.19 8.37
CA LYS A 51 -10.62 -3.14 8.75
C LYS A 51 -9.73 -2.77 7.58
N THR A 52 -9.15 -3.76 6.91
CA THR A 52 -8.24 -3.53 5.78
C THR A 52 -8.94 -2.80 4.65
N SER A 53 -10.13 -3.28 4.29
CA SER A 53 -10.93 -2.69 3.22
C SER A 53 -11.29 -1.23 3.54
N ARG A 54 -11.71 -0.96 4.76
CA ARG A 54 -12.08 0.40 5.18
C ARG A 54 -10.91 1.37 5.04
N HIS A 55 -9.72 0.96 5.47
CA HIS A 55 -8.54 1.81 5.36
C HIS A 55 -8.09 2.00 3.92
N LEU A 56 -8.15 0.94 3.10
CA LEU A 56 -7.80 1.06 1.68
C LEU A 56 -8.74 1.99 0.93
N ILE A 57 -10.03 1.91 1.22
CA ILE A 57 -11.03 2.80 0.62
C ILE A 57 -10.76 4.25 1.05
N TYR A 58 -10.44 4.46 2.31
CA TYR A 58 -10.10 5.79 2.81
C TYR A 58 -8.90 6.37 2.06
N LEU A 59 -7.85 5.57 1.91
CA LEU A 59 -6.63 5.98 1.22
C LEU A 59 -6.89 6.26 -0.27
N LYS A 60 -7.73 5.45 -0.91
CA LYS A 60 -8.11 5.67 -2.29
C LYS A 60 -8.90 6.96 -2.46
N ASN A 61 -9.88 7.18 -1.58
CA ASN A 61 -10.71 8.40 -1.63
C ASN A 61 -9.93 9.66 -1.28
N SER A 62 -8.84 9.52 -0.53
CA SER A 62 -7.96 10.64 -0.17
C SER A 62 -7.00 11.03 -1.30
N GLY A 63 -7.00 10.30 -2.40
CA GLY A 63 -6.13 10.61 -3.53
C GLY A 63 -4.73 10.02 -3.43
N ILE A 64 -4.50 9.09 -2.51
CA ILE A 64 -3.17 8.50 -2.31
C ILE A 64 -2.99 7.22 -3.13
N LEU A 65 -4.02 6.38 -3.20
CA LEU A 65 -3.93 5.08 -3.85
C LEU A 65 -4.80 4.99 -5.09
N ASN A 66 -4.31 4.21 -6.05
CA ASN A 66 -5.08 3.65 -7.15
C ASN A 66 -5.31 2.18 -6.89
N SER A 67 -6.31 1.62 -7.56
CA SER A 67 -6.50 0.18 -7.55
C SER A 67 -6.64 -0.32 -8.97
N ARG A 68 -6.28 -1.60 -9.16
CA ARG A 68 -6.54 -2.30 -10.42
C ARG A 68 -6.92 -3.74 -10.12
N ARG A 69 -7.75 -4.30 -10.98
CA ARG A 69 -8.18 -5.67 -10.85
C ARG A 69 -7.30 -6.58 -11.71
N TYR A 70 -6.89 -7.71 -11.14
CA TYR A 70 -6.27 -8.79 -11.88
C TYR A 70 -6.95 -10.10 -11.46
N ASN A 71 -7.70 -10.73 -12.37
CA ASN A 71 -8.58 -11.86 -12.07
C ASN A 71 -9.55 -11.47 -10.96
N HIS A 72 -9.61 -12.22 -9.86
CA HIS A 72 -10.49 -11.92 -8.74
C HIS A 72 -9.80 -11.10 -7.64
N TRP A 73 -8.53 -10.73 -7.84
CA TRP A 73 -7.80 -9.90 -6.88
C TRP A 73 -7.89 -8.44 -7.26
N VAL A 74 -7.90 -7.58 -6.24
CA VAL A 74 -7.76 -6.14 -6.42
C VAL A 74 -6.45 -5.72 -5.78
N PHE A 75 -5.60 -5.06 -6.55
CA PHE A 75 -4.29 -4.59 -6.11
C PHE A 75 -4.32 -3.07 -5.96
N TYR A 76 -3.62 -2.59 -4.94
CA TYR A 76 -3.52 -1.17 -4.63
C TYR A 76 -2.09 -0.70 -4.77
N GLN A 77 -1.91 0.48 -5.34
CA GLN A 77 -0.60 1.10 -5.52
C GLN A 77 -0.71 2.60 -5.29
N THR A 78 0.42 3.23 -4.97
CA THR A 78 0.46 4.68 -4.79
C THR A 78 0.25 5.38 -6.13
N LYS A 79 -0.57 6.43 -6.13
CA LYS A 79 -0.76 7.24 -7.33
C LYS A 79 0.55 7.95 -7.69
N ASP A 80 0.87 7.99 -8.98
CA ASP A 80 2.09 8.65 -9.45
C ASP A 80 2.18 10.10 -9.01
N SER A 81 1.04 10.79 -8.98
CA SER A 81 1.00 12.22 -8.67
C SER A 81 1.41 12.54 -7.24
N VAL A 82 1.36 11.57 -6.31
CA VAL A 82 1.70 11.79 -4.90
C VAL A 82 2.81 10.87 -4.41
N GLU A 83 3.39 10.07 -5.29
CA GLU A 83 4.37 9.06 -4.89
C GLU A 83 5.57 9.68 -4.18
N ASP A 84 6.11 10.79 -4.70
CA ASP A 84 7.29 11.40 -4.09
C ASP A 84 7.02 11.90 -2.68
N ILE A 85 5.84 12.50 -2.46
CA ILE A 85 5.48 13.00 -1.13
C ILE A 85 5.34 11.83 -0.16
N ILE A 86 4.68 10.76 -0.58
CA ILE A 86 4.49 9.60 0.26
C ILE A 86 5.82 8.95 0.60
N LYS A 87 6.72 8.82 -0.38
CA LYS A 87 8.06 8.28 -0.11
C LYS A 87 8.83 9.14 0.88
N GLN A 88 8.69 10.47 0.81
CA GLN A 88 9.35 11.36 1.76
C GLN A 88 8.83 11.17 3.17
N VAL A 89 7.52 10.98 3.34
CA VAL A 89 6.96 10.68 4.66
C VAL A 89 7.64 9.47 5.27
N PHE A 90 7.82 8.40 4.46
CA PHE A 90 8.41 7.17 4.96
C PHE A 90 9.92 7.25 5.18
N GLN A 91 10.59 8.26 4.64
CA GLN A 91 11.99 8.48 5.01
C GLN A 91 12.16 8.82 6.48
N PHE A 92 11.15 9.48 7.07
CA PHE A 92 11.18 9.78 8.51
C PHE A 92 10.83 8.57 9.36
N LEU A 93 10.09 7.60 8.80
CA LEU A 93 9.57 6.45 9.54
C LEU A 93 10.31 5.14 9.24
N ARG A 94 11.27 5.16 8.31
CA ARG A 94 11.86 3.92 7.78
C ARG A 94 12.53 3.03 8.82
N LYS A 95 12.92 3.60 9.97
CA LYS A 95 13.56 2.84 11.04
C LYS A 95 12.60 2.42 12.15
N ASP A 96 11.31 2.74 11.99
CA ASP A 96 10.31 2.35 12.97
C ASP A 96 10.26 0.82 13.08
N GLN A 97 10.25 0.29 14.31
CA GLN A 97 10.31 -1.15 14.54
C GLN A 97 9.09 -1.87 14.00
N GLN A 98 7.90 -1.30 14.15
CA GLN A 98 6.70 -1.96 13.65
C GLN A 98 6.73 -2.07 12.13
N LEU A 99 7.17 -1.02 11.45
CA LEU A 99 7.26 -1.05 9.99
C LEU A 99 8.31 -2.05 9.52
N LEU A 100 9.42 -2.16 10.22
CA LEU A 100 10.44 -3.15 9.92
C LEU A 100 9.91 -4.58 10.14
N LEU A 101 9.15 -4.80 11.20
CA LEU A 101 8.55 -6.11 11.46
C LEU A 101 7.52 -6.47 10.40
N ASP A 102 6.71 -5.52 9.99
CA ASP A 102 5.73 -5.76 8.92
C ASP A 102 6.42 -6.19 7.64
N GLN A 103 7.50 -5.52 7.28
CA GLN A 103 8.25 -5.88 6.07
C GLN A 103 8.93 -7.24 6.20
N GLN A 104 9.44 -7.57 7.37
CA GLN A 104 10.00 -8.90 7.62
C GLN A 104 8.92 -9.97 7.45
N THR A 105 7.73 -9.73 7.96
CA THR A 105 6.61 -10.66 7.81
C THR A 105 6.27 -10.85 6.35
N TYR A 106 6.22 -9.75 5.58
CA TYR A 106 6.01 -9.84 4.15
C TYR A 106 7.07 -10.72 3.49
N GLN A 107 8.35 -10.48 3.79
CA GLN A 107 9.45 -11.20 3.16
C GLN A 107 9.41 -12.69 3.50
N THR A 108 9.08 -13.02 4.73
CA THR A 108 8.97 -14.42 5.17
C THR A 108 7.83 -15.12 4.43
N LEU A 109 6.66 -14.52 4.41
CA LEU A 109 5.50 -15.11 3.75
C LEU A 109 5.70 -15.21 2.25
N PHE A 110 6.30 -14.18 1.65
CA PHE A 110 6.61 -14.19 0.21
C PHE A 110 7.60 -15.30 -0.13
N THR A 111 8.67 -15.42 0.65
CA THR A 111 9.70 -16.45 0.43
C THR A 111 9.11 -17.85 0.57
N ASN A 112 8.19 -18.03 1.52
CA ASN A 112 7.53 -19.33 1.74
C ASN A 112 6.37 -19.54 0.77
N ARG A 113 6.13 -18.63 -0.17
CA ARG A 113 5.08 -18.68 -1.19
C ARG A 113 3.68 -18.77 -0.59
N GLU A 114 3.46 -18.04 0.50
CA GLU A 114 2.18 -18.08 1.22
C GLU A 114 1.25 -16.91 0.87
N LEU A 115 1.73 -15.93 0.09
CA LEU A 115 0.93 -14.78 -0.28
C LEU A 115 0.13 -15.03 -1.56
N ALA A 116 -0.96 -14.29 -1.73
CA ALA A 116 -1.77 -14.37 -2.94
C ALA A 116 -0.93 -14.02 -4.18
N VAL A 117 -0.04 -13.03 -4.05
CA VAL A 117 0.82 -12.63 -5.16
C VAL A 117 1.71 -13.78 -5.64
N ASN A 118 2.04 -14.72 -4.78
CA ASN A 118 2.84 -15.91 -5.17
C ASN A 118 2.08 -16.83 -6.11
N LYS A 119 0.77 -16.72 -6.18
CA LYS A 119 -0.08 -17.56 -7.04
C LYS A 119 -0.21 -17.01 -8.44
N LEU A 120 0.29 -15.81 -8.67
CA LEU A 120 0.23 -15.19 -10.00
C LEU A 120 1.34 -15.76 -10.87
N GLN A 121 1.04 -15.91 -12.16
CA GLN A 121 2.08 -16.23 -13.12
C GLN A 121 2.78 -14.93 -13.49
N ILE A 122 4.09 -14.90 -13.32
CA ILE A 122 4.88 -13.68 -13.48
C ILE A 122 4.64 -13.04 -14.85
N GLN A 123 4.61 -13.85 -15.91
CA GLN A 123 4.41 -13.33 -17.27
C GLN A 123 3.06 -12.66 -17.44
N GLU A 124 2.00 -13.29 -16.94
CA GLU A 124 0.66 -12.72 -17.01
C GLU A 124 0.56 -11.45 -16.17
N TRP A 125 1.17 -11.48 -14.99
CA TRP A 125 1.20 -10.33 -14.08
C TRP A 125 1.85 -9.12 -14.75
N GLN A 126 3.00 -9.32 -15.38
CA GLN A 126 3.71 -8.24 -16.06
C GLN A 126 2.92 -7.70 -17.24
N LYS A 127 2.23 -8.54 -17.98
CA LYS A 127 1.38 -8.09 -19.08
C LYS A 127 0.19 -7.28 -18.61
N ALA A 128 -0.32 -7.57 -17.44
CA ALA A 128 -1.46 -6.86 -16.88
C ALA A 128 -1.10 -5.44 -16.42
N LYS A 129 0.17 -5.17 -16.23
CA LYS A 129 0.64 -3.82 -15.90
C LYS A 129 0.66 -2.95 -17.13
#